data_2735d34a8a943f1303699a255b46c909
#
_entry.id   2735d34a8a943f1303699a255b46c909
#
_cell.length_a   1.000
_cell.length_b   1.000
_cell.length_c   1.000
_cell.angle_alpha   90.00
_cell.angle_beta   90.00
_cell.angle_gamma   90.00
#
_symmetry.space_group_name_H-M   'P 1'
#
loop_
_entity.id
_entity.type
_entity.pdbx_description
1 polymer ?
#
loop_
_entity_poly.entity_id
_entity_poly.type
_entity_poly.pdbx_seq_one_letter_code
_entity_poly.pdbx_strand_id
1 'polypeptide(L)'
;MTGIVDKVREVRPGERRVDTDALLSRVRGLELFLRAAEQHLPEQQLVPARTLVERASARLALSRDHTVVALAGSTGSGKSSLFNALARLELSRVGVRRPTTGATHACVWGPPESAAGLLDWLGVLPRHRFVRESPLDGDDEAPLRGLVLLDLPDFDSVEQTHRHEVNRLLGLVDLVIWVLDPQKYADRVVHEGYLRHFNRHRDVTVVVLNQIDRLPDADLPHVLDHLRRLLETDGLGGARLLAASAADLRGTAELRTLLERAVAQRQAALQRLAGDVDAVVDRLGELVGPAVAEDWIDRATVTPLTAALTDAAGVPVVAEAAERAYPTRAAAVAG
;
A
#
# COMPACT_ATOMS: atom_id res chain seq x y z
N MET A 1 7.55 43.64 16.08
CA MET A 1 8.19 42.36 15.68
C MET A 1 8.01 41.36 16.83
N THR A 2 6.85 40.73 16.87
CA THR A 2 6.55 39.68 17.85
C THR A 2 5.28 39.00 17.35
N GLY A 3 5.34 37.72 16.99
CA GLY A 3 4.09 37.01 16.69
C GLY A 3 4.12 35.95 15.61
N ILE A 4 5.18 35.10 15.52
CA ILE A 4 5.15 33.89 14.66
C ILE A 4 5.62 32.63 15.42
N VAL A 5 5.64 32.63 16.74
CA VAL A 5 6.17 31.47 17.52
C VAL A 5 5.10 30.71 18.28
N ASP A 6 3.82 31.09 18.23
CA ASP A 6 2.79 30.42 19.03
C ASP A 6 1.68 29.77 18.20
N LYS A 7 1.99 28.70 17.47
CA LYS A 7 1.03 27.64 17.10
C LYS A 7 1.72 26.31 16.80
N VAL A 8 2.63 25.90 17.65
CA VAL A 8 2.95 24.48 17.77
C VAL A 8 1.86 23.87 18.66
N ARG A 9 0.79 23.43 18.02
CA ARG A 9 -0.25 22.63 18.66
C ARG A 9 0.43 21.40 19.24
N GLU A 10 0.38 21.25 20.56
CA GLU A 10 0.81 20.02 21.26
C GLU A 10 0.07 18.83 20.66
N VAL A 11 0.71 18.13 19.76
CA VAL A 11 0.25 16.84 19.24
C VAL A 11 0.61 15.81 20.30
N ARG A 12 -0.39 15.16 20.86
CA ARG A 12 -0.22 14.08 21.84
C ARG A 12 0.74 13.02 21.29
N PRO A 13 1.67 12.47 22.11
CA PRO A 13 2.54 11.38 21.68
C PRO A 13 1.67 10.16 21.32
N GLY A 14 1.57 9.82 20.04
CA GLY A 14 0.78 8.71 19.51
C GLY A 14 0.00 9.00 18.21
N GLU A 15 -0.21 10.27 17.84
CA GLU A 15 -1.09 10.65 16.72
C GLU A 15 -0.37 11.09 15.43
N ARG A 16 0.96 11.06 15.35
CA ARG A 16 1.65 11.40 14.09
C ARG A 16 1.63 10.21 13.16
N ARG A 17 0.70 10.24 12.19
CA ARG A 17 0.84 9.39 11.00
C ARG A 17 2.15 9.72 10.30
N VAL A 18 2.85 8.68 9.83
CA VAL A 18 4.03 8.87 9.01
C VAL A 18 3.61 9.53 7.71
N ASP A 19 4.26 10.62 7.34
CA ASP A 19 4.17 11.19 6.00
C ASP A 19 4.93 10.25 5.04
N THR A 20 4.18 9.44 4.31
CA THR A 20 4.73 8.40 3.46
C THR A 20 5.39 8.99 2.22
N ASP A 21 4.95 10.16 1.72
CA ASP A 21 5.61 10.83 0.61
C ASP A 21 6.97 11.40 1.03
N ALA A 22 7.07 11.96 2.22
CA ALA A 22 8.35 12.36 2.81
C ALA A 22 9.27 11.14 3.03
N LEU A 23 8.73 10.03 3.54
CA LEU A 23 9.49 8.78 3.72
C LEU A 23 9.99 8.22 2.38
N LEU A 24 9.15 8.19 1.33
CA LEU A 24 9.54 7.79 -0.02
C LEU A 24 10.63 8.67 -0.60
N SER A 25 10.52 10.00 -0.45
CA SER A 25 11.56 10.93 -0.89
C SER A 25 12.90 10.64 -0.22
N ARG A 26 12.88 10.30 1.06
CA ARG A 26 14.10 9.96 1.82
C ARG A 26 14.69 8.63 1.37
N VAL A 27 13.86 7.60 1.12
CA VAL A 27 14.32 6.31 0.58
C VAL A 27 14.94 6.48 -0.80
N ARG A 28 14.32 7.30 -1.68
CA ARG A 28 14.90 7.65 -2.99
C ARG A 28 16.21 8.42 -2.86
N GLY A 29 16.30 9.34 -1.89
CA GLY A 29 17.54 10.05 -1.57
C GLY A 29 18.64 9.09 -1.16
N LEU A 30 18.34 8.07 -0.34
CA LEU A 30 19.28 7.00 0.01
C LEU A 30 19.69 6.17 -1.21
N GLU A 31 18.80 5.85 -2.14
CA GLU A 31 19.14 5.15 -3.39
C GLU A 31 20.15 5.95 -4.24
N LEU A 32 19.91 7.25 -4.39
CA LEU A 32 20.81 8.15 -5.11
C LEU A 32 22.17 8.25 -4.41
N PHE A 33 22.17 8.40 -3.10
CA PHE A 33 23.39 8.42 -2.29
C PHE A 33 24.19 7.12 -2.46
N LEU A 34 23.55 5.95 -2.37
CA LEU A 34 24.22 4.65 -2.52
C LEU A 34 24.92 4.54 -3.87
N ARG A 35 24.28 4.97 -4.96
CA ARG A 35 24.90 4.98 -6.31
C ARG A 35 26.12 5.89 -6.38
N ALA A 36 26.05 7.07 -5.76
CA ALA A 36 27.16 8.00 -5.73
C ALA A 36 28.30 7.51 -4.83
N ALA A 37 27.98 6.84 -3.72
CA ALA A 37 28.93 6.40 -2.72
C ALA A 37 29.69 5.10 -3.08
N GLU A 38 29.21 4.31 -4.06
CA GLU A 38 29.81 3.01 -4.47
C GLU A 38 31.30 3.09 -4.79
N GLN A 39 31.75 4.22 -5.36
CA GLN A 39 33.15 4.43 -5.73
C GLN A 39 33.99 5.04 -4.60
N HIS A 40 33.38 5.48 -3.50
CA HIS A 40 34.03 6.28 -2.47
C HIS A 40 34.03 5.64 -1.09
N LEU A 41 33.08 4.74 -0.82
CA LEU A 41 32.93 4.08 0.48
C LEU A 41 33.06 2.55 0.35
N PRO A 42 33.62 1.87 1.35
CA PRO A 42 33.69 0.41 1.39
C PRO A 42 32.30 -0.21 1.38
N GLU A 43 32.10 -1.29 0.62
CA GLU A 43 30.82 -1.99 0.50
C GLU A 43 30.21 -2.39 1.86
N GLN A 44 31.06 -2.80 2.81
CA GLN A 44 30.63 -3.17 4.17
C GLN A 44 29.85 -2.06 4.91
N GLN A 45 30.15 -0.80 4.59
CA GLN A 45 29.47 0.36 5.17
C GLN A 45 28.14 0.67 4.45
N LEU A 46 28.01 0.27 3.19
CA LEU A 46 26.83 0.51 2.35
C LEU A 46 25.77 -0.60 2.46
N VAL A 47 26.16 -1.84 2.81
CA VAL A 47 25.25 -3.00 2.92
C VAL A 47 24.02 -2.73 3.78
N PRO A 48 24.09 -2.12 5.00
CA PRO A 48 22.92 -1.86 5.81
C PRO A 48 21.92 -0.92 5.13
N ALA A 49 22.42 0.11 4.44
CA ALA A 49 21.60 1.08 3.71
C ALA A 49 20.96 0.43 2.48
N ARG A 50 21.69 -0.40 1.74
CA ARG A 50 21.19 -1.14 0.57
C ARG A 50 20.05 -2.09 0.96
N THR A 51 20.27 -2.91 2.00
CA THR A 51 19.25 -3.83 2.52
C THR A 51 18.00 -3.08 3.01
N LEU A 52 18.18 -1.92 3.64
CA LEU A 52 17.04 -1.09 4.08
C LEU A 52 16.25 -0.56 2.87
N VAL A 53 16.94 -0.01 1.88
CA VAL A 53 16.31 0.54 0.67
C VAL A 53 15.53 -0.52 -0.09
N GLU A 54 16.08 -1.72 -0.30
CA GLU A 54 15.39 -2.84 -0.95
C GLU A 54 14.10 -3.22 -0.19
N ARG A 55 14.19 -3.37 1.13
CA ARG A 55 13.06 -3.69 1.99
C ARG A 55 12.01 -2.59 2.01
N ALA A 56 12.43 -1.32 2.07
CA ALA A 56 11.57 -0.15 2.06
C ALA A 56 10.83 0.00 0.74
N SER A 57 11.54 -0.10 -0.38
CA SER A 57 10.98 0.04 -1.72
C SER A 57 9.93 -1.05 -2.01
N ALA A 58 10.23 -2.32 -1.66
CA ALA A 58 9.27 -3.42 -1.79
C ALA A 58 8.00 -3.18 -0.96
N ARG A 59 8.14 -2.69 0.29
CA ARG A 59 6.99 -2.46 1.16
C ARG A 59 6.15 -1.24 0.76
N LEU A 60 6.79 -0.15 0.32
CA LEU A 60 6.11 1.09 -0.09
C LEU A 60 5.48 0.99 -1.48
N ALA A 61 6.00 0.10 -2.35
CA ALA A 61 5.42 -0.15 -3.66
C ALA A 61 4.01 -0.78 -3.60
N LEU A 62 3.71 -1.59 -2.56
CA LEU A 62 2.45 -2.30 -2.42
C LEU A 62 1.29 -1.38 -2.00
N SER A 63 1.54 -0.42 -1.11
CA SER A 63 0.53 0.56 -0.67
C SER A 63 1.25 1.67 0.10
N ARG A 64 1.01 2.93 -0.25
CA ARG A 64 1.68 4.06 0.41
C ARG A 64 1.10 4.32 1.79
N ASP A 65 -0.10 4.88 1.86
CA ASP A 65 -0.71 5.40 3.09
C ASP A 65 -1.89 4.57 3.59
N HIS A 66 -2.29 3.55 2.82
CA HIS A 66 -3.52 2.83 3.05
C HIS A 66 -3.26 1.37 3.42
N THR A 67 -4.10 0.86 4.32
CA THR A 67 -4.24 -0.57 4.59
C THR A 67 -5.36 -1.09 3.70
N VAL A 68 -5.02 -1.99 2.78
CA VAL A 68 -6.00 -2.55 1.84
C VAL A 68 -6.49 -3.89 2.37
N VAL A 69 -7.80 -3.98 2.60
CA VAL A 69 -8.47 -5.20 3.05
C VAL A 69 -9.49 -5.63 2.01
N ALA A 70 -9.47 -6.89 1.61
CA ALA A 70 -10.42 -7.43 0.65
C ALA A 70 -11.38 -8.42 1.29
N LEU A 71 -12.68 -8.28 0.97
CA LEU A 71 -13.70 -9.30 1.20
C LEU A 71 -13.76 -10.21 -0.02
N ALA A 72 -13.46 -11.49 0.16
CA ALA A 72 -13.53 -12.54 -0.86
C ALA A 72 -14.50 -13.63 -0.43
N GLY A 73 -15.15 -14.29 -1.37
CA GLY A 73 -16.09 -15.37 -1.04
C GLY A 73 -16.97 -15.71 -2.24
N SER A 74 -17.73 -16.80 -2.12
CA SER A 74 -18.64 -17.29 -3.16
C SER A 74 -19.88 -16.42 -3.31
N THR A 75 -20.57 -16.63 -4.42
CA THR A 75 -21.89 -16.02 -4.65
C THR A 75 -22.87 -16.39 -3.54
N GLY A 76 -23.50 -15.38 -2.95
CA GLY A 76 -24.50 -15.55 -1.89
C GLY A 76 -23.92 -15.70 -0.48
N SER A 77 -22.59 -15.65 -0.28
CA SER A 77 -21.98 -15.65 1.07
C SER A 77 -22.26 -14.39 1.89
N GLY A 78 -22.78 -13.34 1.24
CA GLY A 78 -23.14 -12.08 1.91
C GLY A 78 -21.99 -11.08 2.02
N LYS A 79 -20.96 -11.17 1.15
CA LYS A 79 -19.83 -10.21 1.10
C LYS A 79 -20.30 -8.76 1.05
N SER A 80 -21.16 -8.43 0.06
CA SER A 80 -21.64 -7.06 -0.14
C SER A 80 -22.52 -6.57 1.03
N SER A 81 -23.28 -7.47 1.66
CA SER A 81 -24.01 -7.13 2.89
C SER A 81 -23.06 -6.84 4.04
N LEU A 82 -22.00 -7.66 4.20
CA LEU A 82 -20.99 -7.46 5.22
C LEU A 82 -20.16 -6.19 4.96
N PHE A 83 -19.83 -5.92 3.69
CA PHE A 83 -19.19 -4.68 3.26
C PHE A 83 -20.01 -3.45 3.69
N ASN A 84 -21.32 -3.45 3.38
CA ASN A 84 -22.21 -2.37 3.75
C ASN A 84 -22.33 -2.22 5.29
N ALA A 85 -22.43 -3.33 6.02
CA ALA A 85 -22.48 -3.33 7.48
C ALA A 85 -21.21 -2.75 8.12
N LEU A 86 -20.03 -3.09 7.61
CA LEU A 86 -18.74 -2.57 8.08
C LEU A 86 -18.56 -1.09 7.71
N ALA A 87 -18.98 -0.70 6.50
CA ALA A 87 -18.98 0.70 6.08
C ALA A 87 -20.06 1.55 6.78
N ARG A 88 -21.05 0.91 7.39
CA ARG A 88 -22.27 1.56 7.95
C ARG A 88 -23.00 2.42 6.91
N LEU A 89 -22.97 2.01 5.65
CA LEU A 89 -23.57 2.68 4.49
C LEU A 89 -24.05 1.64 3.48
N GLU A 90 -25.10 1.93 2.74
CA GLU A 90 -25.57 1.08 1.63
C GLU A 90 -24.81 1.42 0.34
N LEU A 91 -23.59 0.92 0.18
CA LEU A 91 -22.69 1.23 -0.91
C LEU A 91 -22.75 0.22 -2.05
N SER A 92 -22.78 -1.07 -1.71
CA SER A 92 -22.84 -2.15 -2.68
C SER A 92 -24.27 -2.67 -2.79
N ARG A 93 -24.73 -2.92 -4.03
CA ARG A 93 -26.09 -3.44 -4.25
C ARG A 93 -26.19 -4.87 -3.73
N VAL A 94 -27.08 -5.07 -2.80
CA VAL A 94 -27.47 -6.38 -2.30
C VAL A 94 -28.72 -6.83 -3.07
N GLY A 95 -28.67 -7.95 -3.77
CA GLY A 95 -29.79 -8.39 -4.60
C GLY A 95 -29.94 -9.91 -4.68
N VAL A 96 -31.18 -10.37 -4.94
CA VAL A 96 -31.52 -11.78 -5.10
C VAL A 96 -31.19 -12.31 -6.50
N ARG A 97 -30.99 -11.44 -7.49
CA ARG A 97 -30.62 -11.82 -8.87
C ARG A 97 -29.09 -11.97 -9.00
N ARG A 98 -28.63 -13.11 -9.44
CA ARG A 98 -27.22 -13.50 -9.61
C ARG A 98 -26.71 -13.24 -11.03
N PRO A 99 -25.43 -12.81 -11.27
CA PRO A 99 -24.45 -12.33 -10.28
C PRO A 99 -24.78 -10.91 -9.81
N THR A 100 -24.60 -10.64 -8.51
CA THR A 100 -24.95 -9.35 -7.89
C THR A 100 -23.83 -8.32 -7.98
N THR A 101 -22.58 -8.76 -7.90
CA THR A 101 -21.40 -7.88 -7.90
C THR A 101 -20.48 -8.26 -9.06
N GLY A 102 -20.64 -7.57 -10.20
CA GLY A 102 -19.83 -7.78 -11.41
C GLY A 102 -18.55 -6.95 -11.46
N ALA A 103 -18.27 -6.11 -10.45
CA ALA A 103 -17.08 -5.27 -10.38
C ALA A 103 -16.69 -5.02 -8.93
N THR A 104 -15.39 -4.79 -8.71
CA THR A 104 -14.85 -4.45 -7.39
C THR A 104 -15.40 -3.10 -6.91
N HIS A 105 -15.93 -3.07 -5.67
CA HIS A 105 -16.30 -1.85 -4.97
C HIS A 105 -15.29 -1.54 -3.88
N ALA A 106 -15.03 -0.26 -3.63
CA ALA A 106 -14.10 0.18 -2.60
C ALA A 106 -14.75 1.22 -1.69
N CYS A 107 -14.50 1.09 -0.39
CA CYS A 107 -14.80 2.13 0.60
C CYS A 107 -13.49 2.59 1.24
N VAL A 108 -13.24 3.91 1.21
CA VAL A 108 -12.04 4.55 1.74
C VAL A 108 -12.37 5.33 3.00
N TRP A 109 -11.64 5.12 4.08
CA TRP A 109 -11.69 5.96 5.28
C TRP A 109 -10.61 7.03 5.21
N GLY A 110 -10.99 8.24 4.89
CA GLY A 110 -10.13 9.43 4.75
C GLY A 110 -10.35 10.19 3.44
N PRO A 111 -9.52 11.20 3.16
CA PRO A 111 -9.68 12.04 1.99
C PRO A 111 -9.66 11.23 0.69
N PRO A 112 -10.63 11.44 -0.23
CA PRO A 112 -10.75 10.63 -1.45
C PRO A 112 -9.52 10.74 -2.35
N GLU A 113 -8.85 11.89 -2.35
CA GLU A 113 -7.66 12.15 -3.17
C GLU A 113 -6.48 11.28 -2.75
N SER A 114 -6.38 10.95 -1.46
CA SER A 114 -5.27 10.15 -0.92
C SER A 114 -5.22 8.73 -1.45
N ALA A 115 -6.37 8.16 -1.81
CA ALA A 115 -6.49 6.79 -2.32
C ALA A 115 -6.64 6.72 -3.86
N ALA A 116 -6.78 7.84 -4.56
CA ALA A 116 -7.13 7.84 -5.99
C ALA A 116 -6.15 7.02 -6.82
N GLY A 117 -4.85 7.27 -6.71
CA GLY A 117 -3.82 6.53 -7.44
C GLY A 117 -3.76 5.04 -7.08
N LEU A 118 -3.99 4.69 -5.81
CA LEU A 118 -4.09 3.30 -5.36
C LEU A 118 -5.29 2.60 -6.00
N LEU A 119 -6.46 3.24 -6.01
CA LEU A 119 -7.67 2.67 -6.58
C LEU A 119 -7.61 2.55 -8.11
N ASP A 120 -6.92 3.48 -8.80
CA ASP A 120 -6.62 3.37 -10.22
C ASP A 120 -5.75 2.14 -10.49
N TRP A 121 -4.69 1.95 -9.70
CA TRP A 121 -3.79 0.82 -9.82
C TRP A 121 -4.47 -0.53 -9.51
N LEU A 122 -5.38 -0.55 -8.53
CA LEU A 122 -6.21 -1.72 -8.23
C LEU A 122 -7.28 -1.99 -9.31
N GLY A 123 -7.53 -1.04 -10.22
CA GLY A 123 -8.53 -1.17 -11.28
C GLY A 123 -9.97 -0.92 -10.83
N VAL A 124 -10.16 -0.27 -9.66
CA VAL A 124 -11.50 0.07 -9.18
C VAL A 124 -12.04 1.27 -9.97
N LEU A 125 -13.17 1.09 -10.62
CA LEU A 125 -13.78 2.16 -11.43
C LEU A 125 -14.27 3.33 -10.55
N PRO A 126 -14.18 4.60 -11.00
CA PRO A 126 -14.58 5.75 -10.20
C PRO A 126 -16.01 5.68 -9.61
N ARG A 127 -16.97 5.14 -10.37
CA ARG A 127 -18.36 4.96 -9.93
C ARG A 127 -18.54 3.91 -8.82
N HIS A 128 -17.51 3.11 -8.51
CA HIS A 128 -17.52 2.07 -7.49
C HIS A 128 -16.61 2.44 -6.31
N ARG A 129 -16.17 3.71 -6.22
CA ARG A 129 -15.37 4.25 -5.14
C ARG A 129 -16.24 5.05 -4.20
N PHE A 130 -16.26 4.68 -2.96
CA PHE A 130 -17.02 5.34 -1.90
C PHE A 130 -16.05 5.88 -0.86
N VAL A 131 -16.43 6.96 -0.20
CA VAL A 131 -15.63 7.62 0.83
C VAL A 131 -16.42 7.65 2.12
N ARG A 132 -15.75 7.26 3.19
CA ARG A 132 -16.23 7.34 4.55
C ARG A 132 -15.40 8.42 5.25
N GLU A 133 -15.78 9.66 5.03
CA GLU A 133 -15.24 10.82 5.72
C GLU A 133 -16.37 11.84 5.85
N SER A 134 -16.82 12.07 7.08
CA SER A 134 -17.81 13.09 7.37
C SER A 134 -17.38 13.87 8.62
N PRO A 135 -17.53 15.18 8.64
CA PRO A 135 -17.37 15.99 9.86
C PRO A 135 -18.31 15.56 11.00
N LEU A 136 -19.38 14.79 10.64
CA LEU A 136 -20.36 14.24 11.59
C LEU A 136 -20.00 12.80 12.02
N ASP A 137 -19.02 12.17 11.38
CA ASP A 137 -18.47 10.91 11.84
C ASP A 137 -17.69 11.20 13.11
N GLY A 138 -18.17 10.74 14.24
CA GLY A 138 -17.53 10.90 15.53
C GLY A 138 -16.16 10.23 15.59
N ASP A 139 -15.52 10.28 16.77
CA ASP A 139 -14.21 9.66 17.02
C ASP A 139 -14.17 8.14 16.71
N ASP A 140 -15.33 7.50 16.55
CA ASP A 140 -15.48 6.07 16.23
C ASP A 140 -14.88 5.67 14.87
N GLU A 141 -14.79 6.58 13.90
CA GLU A 141 -14.25 6.28 12.56
C GLU A 141 -12.74 6.59 12.47
N ALA A 142 -12.20 7.36 13.41
CA ALA A 142 -10.79 7.76 13.44
C ALA A 142 -9.80 6.57 13.43
N PRO A 143 -10.04 5.45 14.15
CA PRO A 143 -9.14 4.28 14.13
C PRO A 143 -9.05 3.60 12.77
N LEU A 144 -10.06 3.75 11.91
CA LEU A 144 -10.09 3.18 10.55
C LEU A 144 -9.50 4.11 9.48
N ARG A 145 -9.12 5.33 9.83
CA ARG A 145 -8.55 6.27 8.85
C ARG A 145 -7.35 5.64 8.11
N GLY A 146 -7.39 5.67 6.77
CA GLY A 146 -6.42 5.02 5.89
C GLY A 146 -6.75 3.56 5.58
N LEU A 147 -7.91 3.05 5.96
CA LEU A 147 -8.43 1.79 5.47
C LEU A 147 -9.00 1.98 4.06
N VAL A 148 -8.70 1.02 3.18
CA VAL A 148 -9.41 0.78 1.93
C VAL A 148 -10.00 -0.63 2.03
N LEU A 149 -11.32 -0.71 2.16
CA LEU A 149 -12.06 -1.97 2.17
C LEU A 149 -12.58 -2.25 0.76
N LEU A 150 -12.29 -3.44 0.23
CA LEU A 150 -12.71 -3.88 -1.09
C LEU A 150 -13.79 -4.97 -0.97
N ASP A 151 -14.88 -4.83 -1.73
CA ASP A 151 -15.84 -5.89 -1.99
C ASP A 151 -15.51 -6.48 -3.37
N LEU A 152 -14.92 -7.68 -3.38
CA LEU A 152 -14.49 -8.33 -4.61
C LEU A 152 -15.65 -9.03 -5.31
N PRO A 153 -15.61 -9.18 -6.66
CA PRO A 153 -16.53 -10.05 -7.39
C PRO A 153 -16.52 -11.47 -6.84
N ASP A 154 -17.60 -12.19 -7.12
CA ASP A 154 -17.72 -13.59 -6.72
C ASP A 154 -16.65 -14.43 -7.43
N PHE A 155 -15.87 -15.21 -6.68
CA PHE A 155 -14.81 -16.04 -7.25
C PHE A 155 -15.34 -17.29 -7.97
N ASP A 156 -16.56 -17.76 -7.62
CA ASP A 156 -17.26 -18.86 -8.26
C ASP A 156 -18.08 -18.41 -9.50
N SER A 157 -17.88 -17.16 -9.95
CA SER A 157 -18.48 -16.66 -11.19
C SER A 157 -18.03 -17.51 -12.39
N VAL A 158 -18.98 -17.75 -13.30
CA VAL A 158 -18.72 -18.49 -14.55
C VAL A 158 -17.77 -17.72 -15.46
N GLU A 159 -17.65 -16.40 -15.29
CA GLU A 159 -16.79 -15.54 -16.08
C GLU A 159 -15.32 -15.68 -15.66
N GLN A 160 -14.48 -16.20 -16.56
CA GLN A 160 -13.04 -16.36 -16.34
C GLN A 160 -12.34 -15.03 -16.00
N THR A 161 -12.80 -13.93 -16.57
CA THR A 161 -12.29 -12.58 -16.35
C THR A 161 -12.36 -12.18 -14.86
N HIS A 162 -13.46 -12.50 -14.18
CA HIS A 162 -13.63 -12.20 -12.76
C HIS A 162 -12.67 -13.01 -11.89
N ARG A 163 -12.38 -14.28 -12.24
CA ARG A 163 -11.41 -15.10 -11.49
C ARG A 163 -9.99 -14.55 -11.58
N HIS A 164 -9.57 -14.11 -12.77
CA HIS A 164 -8.25 -13.50 -12.96
C HIS A 164 -8.11 -12.21 -12.17
N GLU A 165 -9.15 -11.37 -12.16
CA GLU A 165 -9.16 -10.12 -11.39
C GLU A 165 -9.07 -10.39 -9.89
N VAL A 166 -9.88 -11.31 -9.36
CA VAL A 166 -9.84 -11.70 -7.95
C VAL A 166 -8.44 -12.21 -7.56
N ASN A 167 -7.87 -13.14 -8.33
CA ASN A 167 -6.53 -13.67 -8.04
C ASN A 167 -5.45 -12.59 -8.07
N ARG A 168 -5.55 -11.64 -9.01
CA ARG A 168 -4.63 -10.49 -9.06
C ARG A 168 -4.75 -9.63 -7.82
N LEU A 169 -5.98 -9.25 -7.44
CA LEU A 169 -6.23 -8.37 -6.30
C LEU A 169 -5.84 -9.00 -4.98
N LEU A 170 -6.09 -10.31 -4.80
CA LEU A 170 -5.71 -11.03 -3.58
C LEU A 170 -4.20 -11.01 -3.30
N GLY A 171 -3.36 -10.93 -4.35
CA GLY A 171 -1.90 -10.76 -4.20
C GLY A 171 -1.45 -9.33 -3.85
N LEU A 172 -2.37 -8.35 -3.86
CA LEU A 172 -2.05 -6.92 -3.72
C LEU A 172 -2.58 -6.30 -2.43
N VAL A 173 -3.33 -7.06 -1.62
CA VAL A 173 -3.95 -6.58 -0.40
C VAL A 173 -3.14 -6.93 0.85
N ASP A 174 -3.28 -6.12 1.90
CA ASP A 174 -2.61 -6.35 3.19
C ASP A 174 -3.32 -7.42 4.03
N LEU A 175 -4.63 -7.61 3.82
CA LEU A 175 -5.45 -8.59 4.54
C LEU A 175 -6.58 -9.10 3.65
N VAL A 176 -6.82 -10.41 3.67
CA VAL A 176 -7.96 -11.04 3.01
C VAL A 176 -8.93 -11.57 4.05
N ILE A 177 -10.20 -11.22 3.90
CA ILE A 177 -11.30 -11.76 4.69
C ILE A 177 -12.14 -12.68 3.80
N TRP A 178 -12.03 -13.99 4.03
CA TRP A 178 -12.84 -14.99 3.36
C TRP A 178 -14.20 -15.08 4.01
N VAL A 179 -15.24 -14.68 3.27
CA VAL A 179 -16.63 -14.69 3.73
C VAL A 179 -17.30 -15.97 3.25
N LEU A 180 -17.64 -16.84 4.19
CA LEU A 180 -18.31 -18.11 3.99
C LEU A 180 -19.73 -18.04 4.57
N ASP A 181 -20.63 -18.83 4.05
CA ASP A 181 -22.00 -18.97 4.56
C ASP A 181 -22.26 -20.40 5.09
N PRO A 182 -23.26 -20.59 5.98
CA PRO A 182 -23.54 -21.88 6.60
C PRO A 182 -23.93 -22.99 5.62
N GLN A 183 -24.35 -22.66 4.41
CA GLN A 183 -24.75 -23.67 3.42
C GLN A 183 -23.58 -24.17 2.60
N LYS A 184 -22.56 -23.31 2.38
CA LYS A 184 -21.43 -23.59 1.48
C LYS A 184 -20.05 -23.57 2.15
N TYR A 185 -19.96 -23.37 3.47
CA TYR A 185 -18.66 -23.27 4.15
C TYR A 185 -17.79 -24.53 3.98
N ALA A 186 -18.40 -25.69 3.71
CA ALA A 186 -17.69 -26.95 3.47
C ALA A 186 -17.60 -27.30 1.97
N ASP A 187 -17.90 -26.38 1.07
CA ASP A 187 -17.83 -26.62 -0.37
C ASP A 187 -16.38 -26.87 -0.81
N ARG A 188 -16.20 -28.01 -1.47
CA ARG A 188 -14.89 -28.43 -1.98
C ARG A 188 -14.25 -27.40 -2.92
N VAL A 189 -15.05 -26.70 -3.74
CA VAL A 189 -14.55 -25.67 -4.66
C VAL A 189 -13.94 -24.50 -3.88
N VAL A 190 -14.52 -24.13 -2.75
CA VAL A 190 -14.01 -23.06 -1.87
C VAL A 190 -12.65 -23.47 -1.27
N HIS A 191 -12.57 -24.68 -0.73
CA HIS A 191 -11.38 -25.18 -0.05
C HIS A 191 -10.22 -25.48 -1.03
N GLU A 192 -10.47 -26.33 -2.02
CA GLU A 192 -9.43 -26.77 -2.97
C GLU A 192 -9.08 -25.69 -4.02
N GLY A 193 -10.09 -24.92 -4.46
CA GLY A 193 -9.89 -23.91 -5.48
C GLY A 193 -9.26 -22.62 -4.98
N TYR A 194 -9.44 -22.30 -3.68
CA TYR A 194 -9.03 -20.99 -3.16
C TYR A 194 -8.31 -21.08 -1.82
N LEU A 195 -8.95 -21.55 -0.74
CA LEU A 195 -8.38 -21.46 0.61
C LEU A 195 -7.01 -22.13 0.73
N ARG A 196 -6.82 -23.32 0.14
CA ARG A 196 -5.53 -24.02 0.16
C ARG A 196 -4.38 -23.25 -0.48
N HIS A 197 -4.66 -22.40 -1.45
CA HIS A 197 -3.63 -21.59 -2.10
C HIS A 197 -3.11 -20.46 -1.18
N PHE A 198 -3.86 -20.13 -0.12
CA PHE A 198 -3.51 -19.12 0.86
C PHE A 198 -2.81 -19.65 2.11
N ASN A 199 -2.45 -20.94 2.16
CA ASN A 199 -1.77 -21.56 3.29
C ASN A 199 -0.45 -20.85 3.67
N ARG A 200 0.28 -20.29 2.67
CA ARG A 200 1.50 -19.50 2.87
C ARG A 200 1.24 -18.06 3.36
N HIS A 201 0.00 -17.62 3.27
CA HIS A 201 -0.45 -16.27 3.63
C HIS A 201 -1.42 -16.27 4.82
N ARG A 202 -1.34 -17.32 5.67
CA ARG A 202 -2.22 -17.50 6.84
C ARG A 202 -2.23 -16.30 7.78
N ASP A 203 -1.10 -15.60 7.92
CA ASP A 203 -0.94 -14.45 8.83
C ASP A 203 -1.69 -13.21 8.36
N VAL A 204 -2.05 -13.15 7.06
CA VAL A 204 -2.83 -12.08 6.42
C VAL A 204 -4.19 -12.60 5.94
N THR A 205 -4.66 -13.72 6.49
CA THR A 205 -5.92 -14.37 6.16
C THR A 205 -6.83 -14.45 7.38
N VAL A 206 -8.06 -14.02 7.19
CA VAL A 206 -9.15 -14.15 8.16
C VAL A 206 -10.29 -14.88 7.49
N VAL A 207 -10.95 -15.77 8.21
CA VAL A 207 -12.14 -16.48 7.74
C VAL A 207 -13.34 -16.04 8.57
N VAL A 208 -14.42 -15.68 7.91
CA VAL A 208 -15.66 -15.24 8.54
C VAL A 208 -16.78 -16.17 8.12
N LEU A 209 -17.37 -16.87 9.08
CA LEU A 209 -18.67 -17.52 8.88
C LEU A 209 -19.75 -16.45 9.02
N ASN A 210 -20.26 -15.96 7.90
CA ASN A 210 -21.32 -14.96 7.83
C ASN A 210 -22.71 -15.63 7.83
N GLN A 211 -23.77 -14.85 7.96
CA GLN A 211 -25.17 -15.31 7.97
C GLN A 211 -25.47 -16.27 9.14
N ILE A 212 -24.83 -16.09 10.29
CA ILE A 212 -25.10 -16.92 11.48
C ILE A 212 -26.51 -16.73 12.03
N ASP A 213 -27.23 -15.68 11.62
CA ASP A 213 -28.66 -15.46 11.86
C ASP A 213 -29.54 -16.57 11.29
N ARG A 214 -29.03 -17.34 10.31
CA ARG A 214 -29.72 -18.47 9.69
C ARG A 214 -29.49 -19.80 10.39
N LEU A 215 -28.64 -19.82 11.40
CA LEU A 215 -28.32 -20.98 12.19
C LEU A 215 -29.03 -20.90 13.55
N PRO A 216 -29.56 -22.02 14.07
CA PRO A 216 -29.89 -22.11 15.48
C PRO A 216 -28.64 -21.84 16.33
N ASP A 217 -28.80 -21.10 17.43
CA ASP A 217 -27.66 -20.74 18.30
C ASP A 217 -26.94 -21.99 18.85
N ALA A 218 -27.66 -23.08 19.06
CA ALA A 218 -27.11 -24.38 19.51
C ALA A 218 -26.15 -25.01 18.46
N ASP A 219 -26.38 -24.77 17.17
CA ASP A 219 -25.60 -25.38 16.08
C ASP A 219 -24.33 -24.60 15.75
N LEU A 220 -24.30 -23.31 16.06
CA LEU A 220 -23.16 -22.43 15.72
C LEU A 220 -21.81 -22.95 16.22
N PRO A 221 -21.65 -23.41 17.48
CA PRO A 221 -20.37 -23.98 17.95
C PRO A 221 -19.93 -25.19 17.14
N HIS A 222 -20.84 -26.08 16.77
CA HIS A 222 -20.56 -27.29 15.98
C HIS A 222 -20.09 -26.94 14.56
N VAL A 223 -20.73 -25.97 13.93
CA VAL A 223 -20.34 -25.47 12.59
C VAL A 223 -18.95 -24.83 12.63
N LEU A 224 -18.68 -24.00 13.63
CA LEU A 224 -17.37 -23.37 13.80
C LEU A 224 -16.26 -24.38 14.05
N ASP A 225 -16.51 -25.42 14.88
CA ASP A 225 -15.54 -26.48 15.14
C ASP A 225 -15.29 -27.35 13.90
N HIS A 226 -16.33 -27.61 13.10
CA HIS A 226 -16.15 -28.30 11.83
C HIS A 226 -15.34 -27.46 10.84
N LEU A 227 -15.68 -26.17 10.68
CA LEU A 227 -14.94 -25.26 9.80
C LEU A 227 -13.47 -25.14 10.24
N ARG A 228 -13.19 -25.06 11.55
CA ARG A 228 -11.81 -25.03 12.07
C ARG A 228 -11.00 -26.24 11.63
N ARG A 229 -11.58 -27.45 11.72
CA ARG A 229 -10.92 -28.69 11.24
C ARG A 229 -10.67 -28.68 9.74
N LEU A 230 -11.61 -28.14 8.94
CA LEU A 230 -11.40 -27.99 7.50
C LEU A 230 -10.26 -27.03 7.19
N LEU A 231 -10.19 -25.88 7.89
CA LEU A 231 -9.10 -24.94 7.74
C LEU A 231 -7.73 -25.51 8.16
N GLU A 232 -7.69 -26.34 9.20
CA GLU A 232 -6.47 -27.09 9.59
C GLU A 232 -6.02 -28.00 8.46
N THR A 233 -6.94 -28.72 7.84
CA THR A 233 -6.67 -29.61 6.70
C THR A 233 -6.15 -28.84 5.48
N ASP A 234 -6.62 -27.60 5.28
CA ASP A 234 -6.17 -26.72 4.20
C ASP A 234 -4.84 -26.01 4.49
N GLY A 235 -4.25 -26.21 5.67
CA GLY A 235 -3.02 -25.53 6.10
C GLY A 235 -3.25 -24.12 6.65
N LEU A 236 -4.50 -23.75 6.91
CA LEU A 236 -4.95 -22.46 7.46
C LEU A 236 -5.33 -22.53 8.94
N GLY A 237 -4.90 -23.55 9.69
CA GLY A 237 -5.24 -23.71 11.12
C GLY A 237 -4.83 -22.51 12.01
N GLY A 238 -3.86 -21.69 11.57
CA GLY A 238 -3.48 -20.44 12.24
C GLY A 238 -4.31 -19.21 11.83
N ALA A 239 -5.17 -19.31 10.81
CA ALA A 239 -6.00 -18.22 10.38
C ALA A 239 -7.10 -17.92 11.42
N ARG A 240 -7.40 -16.62 11.60
CA ARG A 240 -8.44 -16.20 12.53
C ARG A 240 -9.82 -16.56 11.98
N LEU A 241 -10.60 -17.31 12.73
CA LEU A 241 -11.98 -17.64 12.41
C LEU A 241 -12.94 -16.81 13.27
N LEU A 242 -13.84 -16.07 12.62
CA LEU A 242 -14.86 -15.23 13.23
C LEU A 242 -16.25 -15.66 12.75
N ALA A 243 -17.26 -15.35 13.55
CA ALA A 243 -18.66 -15.55 13.20
C ALA A 243 -19.35 -14.19 13.12
N ALA A 244 -20.15 -13.95 12.07
CA ALA A 244 -20.82 -12.68 11.87
C ALA A 244 -22.19 -12.84 11.19
N SER A 245 -23.03 -11.83 11.35
CA SER A 245 -24.24 -11.63 10.56
C SER A 245 -24.33 -10.16 10.16
N ALA A 246 -24.36 -9.93 8.85
CA ALA A 246 -24.61 -8.59 8.32
C ALA A 246 -26.08 -8.14 8.52
N ALA A 247 -26.99 -9.07 8.75
CA ALA A 247 -28.43 -8.79 8.88
C ALA A 247 -28.78 -8.23 10.26
N ASP A 248 -28.25 -8.81 11.33
CA ASP A 248 -28.49 -8.41 12.71
C ASP A 248 -27.27 -7.79 13.41
N LEU A 249 -26.20 -7.60 12.65
CA LEU A 249 -24.93 -6.97 13.07
C LEU A 249 -24.14 -7.75 14.13
N ARG A 250 -24.53 -8.99 14.48
CA ARG A 250 -23.74 -9.85 15.37
C ARG A 250 -22.34 -10.06 14.80
N GLY A 251 -21.29 -9.97 15.65
CA GLY A 251 -19.90 -10.17 15.27
C GLY A 251 -19.26 -9.06 14.42
N THR A 252 -20.03 -8.08 13.92
CA THR A 252 -19.48 -6.98 13.11
C THR A 252 -18.55 -6.06 13.89
N ALA A 253 -18.82 -5.86 15.19
CA ALA A 253 -17.93 -5.09 16.08
C ALA A 253 -16.55 -5.74 16.24
N GLU A 254 -16.50 -7.08 16.33
CA GLU A 254 -15.23 -7.81 16.39
C GLU A 254 -14.43 -7.71 15.08
N LEU A 255 -15.14 -7.79 13.93
CA LEU A 255 -14.52 -7.55 12.62
C LEU A 255 -13.99 -6.13 12.50
N ARG A 256 -14.75 -5.15 12.98
CA ARG A 256 -14.30 -3.75 12.99
C ARG A 256 -13.02 -3.58 13.81
N THR A 257 -12.97 -4.14 15.01
CA THR A 257 -11.78 -4.14 15.86
C THR A 257 -10.58 -4.81 15.16
N LEU A 258 -10.83 -5.84 14.37
CA LEU A 258 -9.78 -6.48 13.56
C LEU A 258 -9.26 -5.53 12.48
N LEU A 259 -10.13 -4.81 11.78
CA LEU A 259 -9.75 -3.81 10.78
C LEU A 259 -8.95 -2.67 11.40
N GLU A 260 -9.37 -2.16 12.55
CA GLU A 260 -8.66 -1.13 13.33
C GLU A 260 -7.24 -1.58 13.70
N ARG A 261 -7.09 -2.84 14.14
CA ARG A 261 -5.77 -3.43 14.43
C ARG A 261 -4.90 -3.55 13.19
N ALA A 262 -5.47 -3.93 12.05
CA ALA A 262 -4.72 -4.01 10.79
C ALA A 262 -4.17 -2.64 10.38
N VAL A 263 -4.99 -1.58 10.49
CA VAL A 263 -4.57 -0.19 10.24
C VAL A 263 -3.46 0.21 11.22
N ALA A 264 -3.65 -0.04 12.52
CA ALA A 264 -2.66 0.30 13.55
C ALA A 264 -1.32 -0.44 13.34
N GLN A 265 -1.36 -1.72 12.98
CA GLN A 265 -0.15 -2.51 12.68
C GLN A 265 0.61 -1.97 11.46
N ARG A 266 -0.12 -1.55 10.43
CA ARG A 266 0.48 -0.91 9.25
C ARG A 266 1.18 0.38 9.64
N GLN A 267 0.53 1.26 10.40
CA GLN A 267 1.12 2.51 10.87
C GLN A 267 2.36 2.28 11.74
N ALA A 268 2.32 1.34 12.66
CA ALA A 268 3.48 0.98 13.48
C ALA A 268 4.66 0.44 12.64
N ALA A 269 4.36 -0.29 11.55
CA ALA A 269 5.40 -0.76 10.63
C ALA A 269 6.03 0.38 9.82
N LEU A 270 5.25 1.37 9.40
CA LEU A 270 5.76 2.57 8.71
C LEU A 270 6.59 3.44 9.68
N GLN A 271 6.17 3.59 10.93
CA GLN A 271 6.95 4.30 11.96
C GLN A 271 8.30 3.65 12.21
N ARG A 272 8.34 2.31 12.32
CA ARG A 272 9.62 1.58 12.46
C ARG A 272 10.52 1.79 11.25
N LEU A 273 9.96 1.71 10.04
CA LEU A 273 10.71 1.95 8.81
C LEU A 273 11.28 3.37 8.75
N ALA A 274 10.51 4.38 9.15
CA ALA A 274 10.98 5.77 9.24
C ALA A 274 12.16 5.90 10.23
N GLY A 275 12.06 5.27 11.41
CA GLY A 275 13.15 5.23 12.38
C GLY A 275 14.40 4.50 11.87
N ASP A 276 14.23 3.39 11.13
CA ASP A 276 15.34 2.68 10.49
C ASP A 276 16.05 3.58 9.44
N VAL A 277 15.26 4.34 8.65
CA VAL A 277 15.79 5.31 7.68
C VAL A 277 16.57 6.42 8.39
N ASP A 278 16.04 6.97 9.49
CA ASP A 278 16.75 7.98 10.30
C ASP A 278 18.10 7.45 10.79
N ALA A 279 18.11 6.27 11.40
CA ALA A 279 19.33 5.67 11.93
C ALA A 279 20.40 5.40 10.85
N VAL A 280 19.98 5.02 9.64
CA VAL A 280 20.91 4.81 8.51
C VAL A 280 21.44 6.14 8.00
N VAL A 281 20.57 7.16 7.84
CA VAL A 281 20.97 8.51 7.39
C VAL A 281 21.98 9.12 8.36
N ASP A 282 21.74 9.04 9.68
CA ASP A 282 22.64 9.56 10.71
C ASP A 282 24.03 8.88 10.62
N ARG A 283 24.06 7.55 10.52
CA ARG A 283 25.31 6.78 10.37
C ARG A 283 26.09 7.14 9.11
N LEU A 284 25.39 7.29 7.97
CA LEU A 284 26.03 7.70 6.71
C LEU A 284 26.51 9.14 6.79
N GLY A 285 25.77 10.03 7.48
CA GLY A 285 26.19 11.41 7.76
C GLY A 285 27.50 11.50 8.54
N GLU A 286 27.72 10.62 9.52
CA GLU A 286 28.99 10.52 10.25
C GLU A 286 30.16 10.12 9.34
N LEU A 287 29.92 9.29 8.32
CA LEU A 287 30.94 8.82 7.38
C LEU A 287 31.31 9.88 6.33
N VAL A 288 30.34 10.68 5.90
CA VAL A 288 30.53 11.66 4.81
C VAL A 288 30.90 13.04 5.35
N GLY A 289 30.58 13.31 6.62
CA GLY A 289 30.79 14.61 7.23
C GLY A 289 29.71 15.64 6.88
N PRO A 290 29.88 16.90 7.30
CA PRO A 290 28.90 17.94 7.07
C PRO A 290 28.75 18.28 5.59
N ALA A 291 27.54 18.68 5.20
CA ALA A 291 27.29 19.17 3.85
C ALA A 291 28.21 20.35 3.53
N VAL A 292 28.86 20.27 2.39
CA VAL A 292 29.69 21.35 1.88
C VAL A 292 28.81 22.31 1.09
N ALA A 293 28.93 23.62 1.33
CA ALA A 293 28.17 24.62 0.60
C ALA A 293 28.51 24.55 -0.91
N GLU A 294 27.54 24.80 -1.79
CA GLU A 294 27.73 24.75 -3.25
C GLU A 294 28.80 25.72 -3.76
N ASP A 295 29.11 26.77 -2.99
CA ASP A 295 30.07 27.81 -3.30
C ASP A 295 31.49 27.56 -2.71
N TRP A 296 31.75 26.38 -2.12
CA TRP A 296 33.03 26.04 -1.53
C TRP A 296 34.16 25.92 -2.57
N ILE A 297 33.82 25.63 -3.84
CA ILE A 297 34.80 25.65 -4.95
C ILE A 297 34.99 27.08 -5.38
N ASP A 298 36.09 27.70 -4.97
CA ASP A 298 36.40 29.04 -5.34
C ASP A 298 36.64 29.21 -6.85
N ARG A 299 36.52 30.44 -7.35
CA ARG A 299 36.73 30.74 -8.78
C ARG A 299 38.17 30.37 -9.24
N ALA A 300 39.12 30.38 -8.33
CA ALA A 300 40.50 30.03 -8.64
C ALA A 300 40.64 28.54 -8.95
N THR A 301 39.80 27.70 -8.34
CA THR A 301 39.73 26.26 -8.61
C THR A 301 38.82 25.94 -9.82
N VAL A 302 37.71 26.63 -9.97
CA VAL A 302 36.75 26.43 -11.07
C VAL A 302 37.37 26.76 -12.42
N THR A 303 38.13 27.86 -12.52
CA THR A 303 38.70 28.33 -13.79
C THR A 303 39.65 27.33 -14.42
N PRO A 304 40.69 26.80 -13.72
CA PRO A 304 41.61 25.83 -14.30
C PRO A 304 40.92 24.47 -14.55
N LEU A 305 39.99 24.06 -13.70
CA LEU A 305 39.22 22.84 -13.92
C LEU A 305 38.35 22.93 -15.18
N THR A 306 37.67 24.05 -15.38
CA THR A 306 36.88 24.30 -16.59
C THR A 306 37.76 24.31 -17.84
N ALA A 307 38.94 24.91 -17.78
CA ALA A 307 39.92 24.90 -18.88
C ALA A 307 40.38 23.48 -19.20
N ALA A 308 40.75 22.72 -18.19
CA ALA A 308 41.20 21.32 -18.36
C ALA A 308 40.08 20.42 -18.94
N LEU A 309 38.83 20.59 -18.48
CA LEU A 309 37.67 19.87 -19.03
C LEU A 309 37.39 20.28 -20.47
N THR A 310 37.53 21.57 -20.80
CA THR A 310 37.36 22.12 -22.15
C THR A 310 38.38 21.51 -23.11
N ASP A 311 39.65 21.43 -22.69
CA ASP A 311 40.73 20.83 -23.46
C ASP A 311 40.50 19.31 -23.63
N ALA A 312 40.18 18.60 -22.55
CA ALA A 312 39.89 17.16 -22.58
C ALA A 312 38.68 16.81 -23.47
N ALA A 313 37.66 17.68 -23.52
CA ALA A 313 36.51 17.54 -24.40
C ALA A 313 36.81 17.89 -25.88
N GLY A 314 38.02 18.34 -26.20
CA GLY A 314 38.41 18.68 -27.58
C GLY A 314 37.75 19.97 -28.11
N VAL A 315 37.21 20.83 -27.24
CA VAL A 315 36.57 22.09 -27.67
C VAL A 315 37.47 22.97 -28.50
N PRO A 316 38.80 23.15 -28.18
CA PRO A 316 39.72 23.94 -29.01
C PRO A 316 39.81 23.41 -30.44
N VAL A 317 39.83 22.08 -30.63
CA VAL A 317 39.95 21.45 -31.93
C VAL A 317 38.68 21.73 -32.79
N VAL A 318 37.50 21.66 -32.13
CA VAL A 318 36.24 22.00 -32.80
C VAL A 318 36.11 23.47 -33.15
N ALA A 319 36.57 24.36 -32.25
CA ALA A 319 36.61 25.80 -32.48
C ALA A 319 37.50 26.16 -33.65
N GLU A 320 38.73 25.64 -33.68
CA GLU A 320 39.69 25.84 -34.79
C GLU A 320 39.16 25.30 -36.14
N ALA A 321 38.50 24.15 -36.12
CA ALA A 321 37.84 23.58 -37.30
C ALA A 321 36.69 24.46 -37.81
N ALA A 322 35.91 25.01 -36.87
CA ALA A 322 34.80 25.92 -37.20
C ALA A 322 35.33 27.25 -37.77
N GLU A 323 36.35 27.83 -37.18
CA GLU A 323 37.00 29.04 -37.67
C GLU A 323 37.58 28.86 -39.08
N ARG A 324 38.22 27.74 -39.38
CA ARG A 324 38.71 27.43 -40.73
C ARG A 324 37.59 27.21 -41.74
N ALA A 325 36.47 26.64 -41.35
CA ALA A 325 35.34 26.38 -42.22
C ALA A 325 34.46 27.63 -42.48
N TYR A 326 34.52 28.62 -41.59
CA TYR A 326 33.69 29.83 -41.68
C TYR A 326 33.92 30.67 -42.93
N PRO A 327 35.18 31.01 -43.31
CA PRO A 327 35.42 31.80 -44.53
C PRO A 327 34.96 31.06 -45.79
N THR A 328 35.08 29.76 -45.88
CA THR A 328 34.67 28.95 -47.01
C THR A 328 33.14 28.93 -47.18
N ARG A 329 32.43 28.86 -46.06
CA ARG A 329 30.94 28.92 -46.06
C ARG A 329 30.43 30.32 -46.33
N ALA A 330 31.07 31.36 -45.78
CA ALA A 330 30.68 32.76 -46.02
C ALA A 330 30.85 33.13 -47.51
N ALA A 331 31.94 32.69 -48.16
CA ALA A 331 32.16 32.88 -49.57
C ALA A 331 31.15 32.16 -50.46
N ALA A 332 30.68 30.99 -50.05
CA ALA A 332 29.67 30.21 -50.79
C ALA A 332 28.22 30.79 -50.71
N VAL A 333 27.97 31.69 -49.74
CA VAL A 333 26.67 32.36 -49.54
C VAL A 333 26.66 33.75 -50.18
N ALA A 334 27.82 34.37 -50.39
CA ALA A 334 27.98 35.73 -50.92
C ALA A 334 28.19 35.76 -52.45
N GLY A 335 28.33 34.61 -53.11
CA GLY A 335 28.39 34.46 -54.57
C GLY A 335 27.15 33.81 -55.13
#